data_0bf94b28cd43d314a00d3f46a138b1a0
#
_entry.id   0bf94b28cd43d314a00d3f46a138b1a0
#
_cell.length_a   1.000
_cell.length_b   1.000
_cell.length_c   1.000
_cell.angle_alpha   90.00
_cell.angle_beta   90.00
_cell.angle_gamma   90.00
#
_symmetry.space_group_name_H-M   'P 1'
#
loop_
_entity.id
_entity.type
_entity.pdbx_description
1 polymer ?
#
loop_
_entity_poly.entity_id
_entity_poly.type
_entity_poly.pdbx_seq_one_letter_code
_entity_poly.pdbx_strand_id
1 'polypeptide(L)'
;MKREEKSNLISALQSSLQDANGVFVVENHGLTVKEMEGLRNELRPLVSVFKVVKNRLMKLALQDTDFAPVSDLMKRPTAVAVATDGLAVTKVLVKFAEEHPNLTIVGGKMEAGVLGVDDIVQLSKLPSLLEIRGQIARILVEPGSRLARVSSEYGKKNQ
;
A
#
# COMPACT_ATOMS: atom_id res chain seq x y z
N MET A 1 26.49 -6.21 13.23
CA MET A 1 26.60 -5.68 11.84
C MET A 1 27.91 -4.93 11.68
N LYS A 2 28.75 -5.40 10.79
CA LYS A 2 30.02 -4.75 10.44
C LYS A 2 29.73 -3.44 9.66
N ARG A 3 30.73 -2.55 9.56
CA ARG A 3 30.55 -1.24 8.88
C ARG A 3 30.24 -1.42 7.38
N GLU A 4 30.84 -2.39 6.76
CA GLU A 4 30.61 -2.75 5.35
C GLU A 4 29.16 -3.25 5.09
N GLU A 5 28.64 -4.08 5.99
CA GLU A 5 27.26 -4.57 5.89
C GLU A 5 26.24 -3.43 5.97
N LYS A 6 26.52 -2.39 6.75
CA LYS A 6 25.64 -1.22 6.86
C LYS A 6 25.69 -0.37 5.60
N SER A 7 26.86 -0.16 5.00
CA SER A 7 26.97 0.60 3.75
C SER A 7 26.30 -0.13 2.58
N ASN A 8 26.49 -1.45 2.48
CA ASN A 8 25.83 -2.26 1.47
C ASN A 8 24.30 -2.27 1.63
N LEU A 9 23.80 -2.23 2.88
CA LEU A 9 22.37 -2.15 3.16
C LEU A 9 21.79 -0.78 2.76
N ILE A 10 22.52 0.29 3.03
CA ILE A 10 22.11 1.65 2.65
C ILE A 10 22.08 1.77 1.12
N SER A 11 23.10 1.32 0.40
CA SER A 11 23.15 1.39 -1.06
C SER A 11 22.05 0.54 -1.72
N ALA A 12 21.77 -0.66 -1.19
CA ALA A 12 20.67 -1.50 -1.66
C ALA A 12 19.29 -0.88 -1.40
N LEU A 13 19.10 -0.18 -0.28
CA LEU A 13 17.87 0.57 0.00
C LEU A 13 17.73 1.79 -0.91
N GLN A 14 18.80 2.52 -1.14
CA GLN A 14 18.80 3.68 -2.04
C GLN A 14 18.43 3.29 -3.47
N SER A 15 19.00 2.20 -4.01
CA SER A 15 18.62 1.71 -5.34
C SER A 15 17.14 1.31 -5.40
N SER A 16 16.63 0.64 -4.36
CA SER A 16 15.20 0.28 -4.32
C SER A 16 14.26 1.49 -4.18
N LEU A 17 14.73 2.58 -3.58
CA LEU A 17 13.97 3.82 -3.43
C LEU A 17 13.90 4.64 -4.72
N GLN A 18 14.87 4.51 -5.63
CA GLN A 18 14.87 5.19 -6.92
C GLN A 18 13.73 4.73 -7.83
N ASP A 19 13.38 3.44 -7.76
CA ASP A 19 12.32 2.83 -8.56
C ASP A 19 10.95 2.81 -7.84
N ALA A 20 10.86 3.49 -6.69
CA ALA A 20 9.68 3.44 -5.83
C ALA A 20 8.68 4.55 -6.13
N ASN A 21 7.41 4.20 -6.33
CA ASN A 21 6.30 5.16 -6.43
C ASN A 21 5.78 5.60 -5.05
N GLY A 22 6.18 4.90 -3.98
CA GLY A 22 5.79 5.27 -2.62
C GLY A 22 6.54 4.51 -1.54
N VAL A 23 6.62 5.11 -0.36
CA VAL A 23 7.23 4.55 0.84
C VAL A 23 6.23 4.64 1.98
N PHE A 24 5.93 3.51 2.60
CA PHE A 24 5.02 3.41 3.74
C PHE A 24 5.76 2.96 4.99
N VAL A 25 5.40 3.55 6.11
CA VAL A 25 5.98 3.25 7.43
C VAL A 25 4.90 2.68 8.31
N VAL A 26 5.17 1.49 8.83
CA VAL A 26 4.28 0.80 9.78
C VAL A 26 5.02 0.49 11.06
N GLU A 27 4.39 0.66 12.21
CA GLU A 27 4.90 0.27 13.51
C GLU A 27 4.47 -1.16 13.85
N ASN A 28 5.40 -1.92 14.37
CA ASN A 28 5.16 -3.28 14.84
C ASN A 28 5.13 -3.31 16.36
N HIS A 29 3.96 -3.57 16.93
CA HIS A 29 3.71 -3.67 18.38
C HIS A 29 3.65 -5.13 18.87
N GLY A 30 4.45 -6.02 18.28
CA GLY A 30 4.54 -7.41 18.72
C GLY A 30 3.71 -8.38 17.89
N LEU A 31 3.71 -8.21 16.58
CA LEU A 31 3.19 -9.21 15.63
C LEU A 31 3.92 -10.55 15.79
N THR A 32 3.20 -11.63 15.72
CA THR A 32 3.78 -12.97 15.69
C THR A 32 4.52 -13.21 14.38
N VAL A 33 5.43 -14.20 14.37
CA VAL A 33 6.18 -14.56 13.18
C VAL A 33 5.27 -14.96 12.02
N LYS A 34 4.19 -15.69 12.33
CA LYS A 34 3.20 -16.13 11.33
C LYS A 34 2.46 -14.95 10.69
N GLU A 35 2.03 -13.98 11.48
CA GLU A 35 1.36 -12.76 11.01
C GLU A 35 2.30 -11.92 10.13
N MET A 36 3.56 -11.79 10.55
CA MET A 36 4.58 -11.07 9.77
C MET A 36 4.90 -11.78 8.44
N GLU A 37 4.89 -13.11 8.41
CA GLU A 37 5.04 -13.87 7.16
C GLU A 37 3.82 -13.73 6.27
N GLY A 38 2.61 -13.76 6.84
CA GLY A 38 1.36 -13.48 6.12
C GLY A 38 1.40 -12.13 5.41
N LEU A 39 1.68 -11.07 6.18
CA LEU A 39 1.81 -9.72 5.64
C LEU A 39 2.88 -9.63 4.54
N ARG A 40 4.04 -10.27 4.75
CA ARG A 40 5.12 -10.29 3.77
C ARG A 40 4.73 -11.01 2.49
N ASN A 41 3.98 -12.09 2.57
CA ASN A 41 3.49 -12.83 1.41
C ASN A 41 2.47 -12.02 0.60
N GLU A 42 1.56 -11.31 1.27
CA GLU A 42 0.58 -10.44 0.60
C GLU A 42 1.23 -9.20 -0.04
N LEU A 43 2.23 -8.63 0.61
CA LEU A 43 2.94 -7.46 0.09
C LEU A 43 3.95 -7.80 -1.02
N ARG A 44 4.51 -9.02 -1.04
CA ARG A 44 5.59 -9.42 -1.96
C ARG A 44 5.35 -9.10 -3.43
N PRO A 45 4.15 -9.27 -4.01
CA PRO A 45 3.90 -8.90 -5.41
C PRO A 45 3.79 -7.39 -5.65
N LEU A 46 3.65 -6.57 -4.60
CA LEU A 46 3.31 -5.14 -4.67
C LEU A 46 4.46 -4.23 -4.24
N VAL A 47 5.43 -4.78 -3.50
CA VAL A 47 6.56 -4.02 -2.94
C VAL A 47 7.90 -4.58 -3.43
N SER A 48 8.82 -3.68 -3.73
CA SER A 48 10.20 -4.05 -4.04
C SER A 48 10.94 -4.52 -2.79
N VAL A 49 10.70 -3.86 -1.66
CA VAL A 49 11.34 -4.18 -0.38
C VAL A 49 10.36 -3.99 0.77
N PHE A 50 10.23 -5.03 1.62
CA PHE A 50 9.58 -4.94 2.92
C PHE A 50 10.55 -5.43 3.99
N LYS A 51 11.09 -4.51 4.77
CA LYS A 51 12.08 -4.82 5.81
C LYS A 51 11.86 -4.01 7.08
N VAL A 52 12.13 -4.66 8.22
CA VAL A 52 12.33 -3.98 9.49
C VAL A 52 13.79 -3.54 9.55
N VAL A 53 14.02 -2.24 9.51
CA VAL A 53 15.37 -1.66 9.48
C VAL A 53 15.55 -0.76 10.70
N LYS A 54 16.78 -0.65 11.19
CA LYS A 54 17.08 0.33 12.24
C LYS A 54 16.82 1.74 11.71
N ASN A 55 15.97 2.51 12.40
CA ASN A 55 15.54 3.85 11.97
C ASN A 55 16.71 4.76 11.57
N ARG A 56 17.85 4.67 12.29
CA ARG A 56 19.05 5.46 11.99
C ARG A 56 19.64 5.15 10.61
N LEU A 57 19.61 3.88 10.17
CA LEU A 57 20.12 3.48 8.85
C LEU A 57 19.14 3.91 7.75
N MET A 58 17.84 3.78 8.02
CA MET A 58 16.82 4.19 7.07
C MET A 58 16.79 5.71 6.88
N LYS A 59 16.96 6.49 7.96
CA LYS A 59 17.10 7.95 7.88
C LYS A 59 18.26 8.38 6.99
N LEU A 60 19.41 7.70 7.08
CA LEU A 60 20.56 7.96 6.21
C LEU A 60 20.26 7.61 4.75
N ALA A 61 19.54 6.52 4.51
CA ALA A 61 19.17 6.13 3.14
C ALA A 61 18.15 7.09 2.50
N LEU A 62 17.29 7.72 3.32
CA LEU A 62 16.25 8.64 2.85
C LEU A 62 16.75 10.09 2.65
N GLN A 63 17.87 10.49 3.28
CA GLN A 63 18.38 11.87 3.24
C GLN A 63 18.66 12.37 1.82
N ASP A 64 19.10 11.47 0.94
CA ASP A 64 19.47 11.79 -0.45
C ASP A 64 18.32 11.52 -1.43
N THR A 65 17.09 11.27 -0.93
CA THR A 65 15.93 10.94 -1.77
C THR A 65 14.76 11.88 -1.50
N ASP A 66 13.82 11.94 -2.44
CA ASP A 66 12.58 12.73 -2.30
C ASP A 66 11.74 12.31 -1.08
N PHE A 67 12.00 11.13 -0.53
CA PHE A 67 11.30 10.58 0.63
C PHE A 67 11.83 11.06 1.99
N ALA A 68 12.72 12.04 2.03
CA ALA A 68 13.27 12.61 3.27
C ALA A 68 12.23 12.96 4.36
N PRO A 69 11.04 13.54 4.06
CA PRO A 69 10.03 13.86 5.08
C PRO A 69 9.50 12.65 5.86
N VAL A 70 9.59 11.43 5.30
CA VAL A 70 9.18 10.20 5.97
C VAL A 70 10.07 9.87 7.18
N SER A 71 11.28 10.41 7.20
CA SER A 71 12.24 10.21 8.30
C SER A 71 11.72 10.65 9.66
N ASP A 72 10.87 11.66 9.71
CA ASP A 72 10.31 12.21 10.95
C ASP A 72 9.24 11.30 11.57
N LEU A 73 8.62 10.46 10.75
CA LEU A 73 7.63 9.47 11.17
C LEU A 73 8.26 8.27 11.89
N MET A 74 9.57 8.05 11.72
CA MET A 74 10.27 6.88 12.27
C MET A 74 10.77 7.12 13.69
N LYS A 75 9.89 6.97 14.68
CA LYS A 75 10.23 7.15 16.11
C LYS A 75 10.37 5.84 16.86
N ARG A 76 9.59 4.81 16.53
CA ARG A 76 9.52 3.50 17.19
C ARG A 76 10.06 2.38 16.29
N PRO A 77 10.08 1.12 16.71
CA PRO A 77 10.44 0.01 15.83
C PRO A 77 9.51 -0.02 14.61
N THR A 78 10.03 0.36 13.45
CA THR A 78 9.26 0.49 12.23
C THR A 78 9.69 -0.53 11.18
N ALA A 79 8.72 -1.01 10.43
CA ALA A 79 8.93 -1.68 9.17
C ALA A 79 8.66 -0.69 8.02
N VAL A 80 9.46 -0.78 6.99
CA VAL A 80 9.33 0.08 5.80
C VAL A 80 8.97 -0.79 4.62
N ALA A 81 7.91 -0.37 3.91
CA ALA A 81 7.47 -0.94 2.65
C ALA A 81 7.77 0.04 1.52
N VAL A 82 8.62 -0.36 0.60
CA VAL A 82 8.95 0.38 -0.61
C VAL A 82 8.06 -0.13 -1.73
N ALA A 83 7.07 0.66 -2.12
CA ALA A 83 6.00 0.25 -3.01
C ALA A 83 6.28 0.60 -4.46
N THR A 84 6.05 -0.36 -5.35
CA THR A 84 5.95 -0.15 -6.79
C THR A 84 4.55 0.34 -7.17
N ASP A 85 3.50 -0.21 -6.51
CA ASP A 85 2.12 0.27 -6.62
C ASP A 85 1.60 0.72 -5.25
N GLY A 86 1.64 2.03 -5.03
CA GLY A 86 1.26 2.62 -3.75
C GLY A 86 -0.20 2.37 -3.35
N LEU A 87 -1.15 2.39 -4.31
CA LEU A 87 -2.56 2.17 -4.02
C LEU A 87 -2.86 0.73 -3.60
N ALA A 88 -2.26 -0.24 -4.29
CA ALA A 88 -2.43 -1.64 -3.96
C ALA A 88 -1.86 -1.96 -2.57
N VAL A 89 -0.66 -1.43 -2.27
CA VAL A 89 -0.01 -1.59 -0.95
C VAL A 89 -0.84 -0.97 0.16
N THR A 90 -1.41 0.22 -0.07
CA THR A 90 -2.28 0.91 0.91
C THR A 90 -3.49 0.05 1.29
N LYS A 91 -4.15 -0.58 0.31
CA LYS A 91 -5.30 -1.48 0.56
C LYS A 91 -4.92 -2.68 1.43
N VAL A 92 -3.81 -3.33 1.10
CA VAL A 92 -3.32 -4.49 1.86
C VAL A 92 -2.94 -4.09 3.28
N LEU A 93 -2.23 -2.96 3.46
CA LEU A 93 -1.82 -2.48 4.78
C LEU A 93 -3.02 -2.12 5.66
N VAL A 94 -4.02 -1.42 5.13
CA VAL A 94 -5.21 -1.04 5.90
C VAL A 94 -6.03 -2.28 6.28
N LYS A 95 -6.28 -3.19 5.34
CA LYS A 95 -6.97 -4.44 5.61
C LYS A 95 -6.26 -5.26 6.70
N PHE A 96 -4.95 -5.39 6.58
CA PHE A 96 -4.17 -6.14 7.58
C PHE A 96 -4.14 -5.44 8.95
N ALA A 97 -4.13 -4.10 8.99
CA ALA A 97 -4.21 -3.34 10.24
C ALA A 97 -5.58 -3.46 10.92
N GLU A 98 -6.66 -3.64 10.16
CA GLU A 98 -8.00 -3.92 10.69
C GLU A 98 -8.09 -5.32 11.31
N GLU A 99 -7.43 -6.31 10.71
CA GLU A 99 -7.40 -7.70 11.19
C GLU A 99 -6.43 -7.88 12.38
N HIS A 100 -5.37 -7.07 12.43
CA HIS A 100 -4.28 -7.19 13.40
C HIS A 100 -4.01 -5.88 14.13
N PRO A 101 -4.56 -5.66 15.34
CA PRO A 101 -4.39 -4.41 16.10
C PRO A 101 -2.92 -4.13 16.51
N ASN A 102 -2.05 -5.13 16.42
CA ASN A 102 -0.62 -5.01 16.70
C ASN A 102 0.18 -4.34 15.56
N LEU A 103 -0.44 -4.07 14.41
CA LEU A 103 0.15 -3.30 13.32
C LEU A 103 -0.49 -1.91 13.29
N THR A 104 0.32 -0.88 13.44
CA THR A 104 -0.14 0.51 13.33
C THR A 104 0.50 1.17 12.13
N ILE A 105 -0.31 1.74 11.25
CA ILE A 105 0.16 2.55 10.13
C ILE A 105 0.53 3.92 10.68
N VAL A 106 1.75 4.39 10.44
CA VAL A 106 2.22 5.70 10.90
C VAL A 106 2.03 6.74 9.82
N GLY A 107 2.28 6.38 8.59
CA GLY A 107 2.18 7.26 7.44
C GLY A 107 3.02 6.76 6.28
N GLY A 108 3.13 7.60 5.27
CA GLY A 108 3.95 7.30 4.10
C GLY A 108 4.16 8.52 3.24
N LYS A 109 4.83 8.34 2.12
CA LYS A 109 4.93 9.33 1.06
C LYS A 109 4.76 8.64 -0.29
N MET A 110 3.96 9.24 -1.13
CA MET A 110 3.83 8.93 -2.54
C MET A 110 4.27 10.15 -3.38
N GLU A 111 4.26 10.02 -4.69
CA GLU A 111 4.54 11.14 -5.61
C GLU A 111 3.69 12.38 -5.29
N ALA A 112 2.44 12.18 -4.87
CA ALA A 112 1.50 13.26 -4.53
C ALA A 112 1.86 14.02 -3.24
N GLY A 113 2.73 13.50 -2.39
CA GLY A 113 3.15 14.13 -1.13
C GLY A 113 3.19 13.19 0.07
N VAL A 114 3.33 13.77 1.25
CA VAL A 114 3.33 13.05 2.52
C VAL A 114 1.88 12.70 2.90
N LEU A 115 1.66 11.45 3.25
CA LEU A 115 0.36 10.89 3.60
C LEU A 115 0.29 10.63 5.10
N GLY A 116 -0.73 11.19 5.73
CA GLY A 116 -1.11 10.84 7.10
C GLY A 116 -1.89 9.53 7.16
N VAL A 117 -2.22 9.09 8.36
CA VAL A 117 -3.01 7.87 8.58
C VAL A 117 -4.39 7.98 7.92
N ASP A 118 -5.05 9.14 8.08
CA ASP A 118 -6.40 9.37 7.52
C ASP A 118 -6.39 9.35 5.99
N ASP A 119 -5.35 9.92 5.37
CA ASP A 119 -5.18 9.91 3.92
C ASP A 119 -4.99 8.49 3.39
N ILE A 120 -4.20 7.68 4.09
CA ILE A 120 -3.97 6.26 3.76
C ILE A 120 -5.29 5.48 3.82
N VAL A 121 -6.10 5.70 4.85
CA VAL A 121 -7.42 5.06 4.98
C VAL A 121 -8.37 5.52 3.86
N GLN A 122 -8.34 6.80 3.48
CA GLN A 122 -9.15 7.29 2.35
C GLN A 122 -8.69 6.67 1.03
N LEU A 123 -7.38 6.59 0.79
CA LEU A 123 -6.80 5.97 -0.40
C LEU A 123 -7.14 4.48 -0.50
N SER A 124 -7.22 3.77 0.62
CA SER A 124 -7.58 2.34 0.63
C SER A 124 -9.00 2.08 0.13
N LYS A 125 -9.90 3.06 0.29
CA LYS A 125 -11.30 2.99 -0.18
C LYS A 125 -11.45 3.24 -1.67
N LEU A 126 -10.44 3.79 -2.34
CA LEU A 126 -10.48 4.01 -3.78
C LEU A 126 -10.47 2.67 -4.53
N PRO A 127 -11.33 2.52 -5.53
CA PRO A 127 -11.31 1.33 -6.36
C PRO A 127 -10.00 1.24 -7.18
N SER A 128 -9.57 0.04 -7.52
CA SER A 128 -8.42 -0.17 -8.40
C SER A 128 -8.72 0.33 -9.83
N LEU A 129 -7.68 0.57 -10.62
CA LEU A 129 -7.85 1.00 -12.03
C LEU A 129 -8.73 0.01 -12.82
N LEU A 130 -8.58 -1.29 -12.58
CA LEU A 130 -9.41 -2.33 -13.22
C LEU A 130 -10.87 -2.24 -12.77
N GLU A 131 -11.11 -2.01 -11.49
CA GLU A 131 -12.46 -1.83 -10.95
C GLU A 131 -13.12 -0.56 -11.50
N ILE A 132 -12.38 0.56 -11.60
CA ILE A 132 -12.89 1.80 -12.21
C ILE A 132 -13.25 1.56 -13.68
N ARG A 133 -12.38 0.90 -14.45
CA ARG A 133 -12.67 0.55 -15.85
C ARG A 133 -13.91 -0.35 -15.96
N GLY A 134 -14.05 -1.33 -15.06
CA GLY A 134 -15.23 -2.18 -14.97
C GLY A 134 -16.51 -1.40 -14.63
N GLN A 135 -16.43 -0.44 -13.69
CA GLN A 135 -17.54 0.43 -13.35
C GLN A 135 -17.98 1.31 -14.52
N ILE A 136 -17.04 1.91 -15.25
CA ILE A 136 -17.33 2.71 -16.43
C ILE A 136 -18.02 1.84 -17.51
N ALA A 137 -17.48 0.66 -17.80
CA ALA A 137 -18.07 -0.28 -18.74
C ALA A 137 -19.51 -0.68 -18.31
N ARG A 138 -19.71 -0.93 -17.02
CA ARG A 138 -21.01 -1.27 -16.45
C ARG A 138 -22.03 -0.14 -16.62
N ILE A 139 -21.65 1.11 -16.36
CA ILE A 139 -22.50 2.29 -16.54
C ILE A 139 -22.96 2.42 -18.00
N LEU A 140 -22.07 2.13 -18.96
CA LEU A 140 -22.40 2.19 -20.39
C LEU A 140 -23.35 1.06 -20.84
N VAL A 141 -23.26 -0.11 -20.24
CA VAL A 141 -24.11 -1.29 -20.57
C VAL A 141 -25.42 -1.29 -19.80
N GLU A 142 -25.48 -0.68 -18.62
CA GLU A 142 -26.62 -0.74 -17.71
C GLU A 142 -27.95 -0.24 -18.33
N PRO A 143 -28.00 0.87 -19.10
CA PRO A 143 -29.25 1.30 -19.74
C PRO A 143 -29.84 0.25 -20.70
N GLY A 144 -28.98 -0.37 -21.52
CA GLY A 144 -29.40 -1.45 -22.43
C GLY A 144 -29.91 -2.68 -21.68
N SER A 145 -29.22 -3.08 -20.61
CA SER A 145 -29.62 -4.19 -19.76
C SER A 145 -30.95 -3.96 -19.06
N ARG A 146 -31.21 -2.73 -18.59
CA ARG A 146 -32.50 -2.34 -17.96
C ARG A 146 -33.63 -2.44 -18.96
N LEU A 147 -33.46 -1.93 -20.19
CA LEU A 147 -34.45 -2.03 -21.25
C LEU A 147 -34.74 -3.51 -21.62
N ALA A 148 -33.73 -4.33 -21.75
CA ALA A 148 -33.89 -5.73 -22.03
C ALA A 148 -34.67 -6.48 -20.92
N ARG A 149 -34.39 -6.16 -19.63
CA ARG A 149 -35.13 -6.74 -18.50
C ARG A 149 -36.61 -6.33 -18.53
N VAL A 150 -36.91 -5.03 -18.70
CA VAL A 150 -38.28 -4.55 -18.79
C VAL A 150 -39.03 -5.21 -19.94
N SER A 151 -38.40 -5.29 -21.13
CA SER A 151 -38.99 -5.97 -22.28
C SER A 151 -39.31 -7.46 -22.00
N SER A 152 -38.35 -8.15 -21.34
CA SER A 152 -38.54 -9.56 -20.95
C SER A 152 -39.64 -9.75 -19.91
N GLU A 153 -39.79 -8.84 -18.94
CA GLU A 153 -40.86 -8.90 -17.94
C GLU A 153 -42.25 -8.63 -18.56
N TYR A 154 -42.35 -7.65 -19.47
CA TYR A 154 -43.59 -7.40 -20.22
C TYR A 154 -43.99 -8.61 -21.07
N GLY A 155 -43.01 -9.27 -21.73
CA GLY A 155 -43.28 -10.48 -22.51
C GLY A 155 -43.80 -11.65 -21.67
N LYS A 156 -43.31 -11.82 -20.43
CA LYS A 156 -43.79 -12.86 -19.50
C LYS A 156 -45.16 -12.56 -18.89
N LYS A 157 -45.56 -11.27 -18.78
CA LYS A 157 -46.81 -10.88 -18.17
C LYS A 157 -48.01 -10.95 -19.15
N ASN A 158 -47.70 -11.03 -20.43
CA ASN A 158 -48.71 -11.13 -21.53
C ASN A 158 -48.83 -12.54 -22.13
N GLN A 159 -48.22 -13.51 -21.53
CA GLN A 159 -48.46 -14.98 -21.74
C GLN A 159 -49.25 -15.54 -20.55
#